data_4b1296edc34e4a5bf68bdc27a858c2a7
#
_entry.id   4b1296edc34e4a5bf68bdc27a858c2a7
#
_cell.length_a   1.000
_cell.length_b   1.000
_cell.length_c   1.000
_cell.angle_alpha   90.00
_cell.angle_beta   90.00
_cell.angle_gamma   90.00
#
_symmetry.space_group_name_H-M   'P 1'
#
loop_
_entity.id
_entity.type
_entity.pdbx_description
1 polymer ?
#
loop_
_entity_poly.entity_id
_entity_poly.type
_entity_poly.pdbx_seq_one_letter_code
_entity_poly.pdbx_strand_id
1 'polypeptide(L)' 'DLITSLKKKPSDINLVIEIADKHFAMQNYDDCMNLLLDNYPKNKDKIKEKMIEFFGILGNSNEITIIYRKKLSQIMFS' A
#
# COMPACT_ATOMS: atom_id res chain seq x y z
N ASP A 1 9.60 10.07 15.25
CA ASP A 1 8.70 8.95 15.06
C ASP A 1 7.96 9.09 13.73
N LEU A 2 7.76 7.99 13.04
CA LEU A 2 7.21 7.98 11.69
C LEU A 2 5.79 8.56 11.63
N ILE A 3 4.99 8.27 12.63
CA ILE A 3 3.61 8.76 12.67
C ILE A 3 3.59 10.27 12.84
N THR A 4 4.45 10.81 13.70
CA THR A 4 4.56 12.25 13.89
C THR A 4 5.05 12.92 12.60
N SER A 5 6.04 12.33 11.94
CA SER A 5 6.54 12.83 10.66
C SER A 5 5.45 12.82 9.59
N LEU A 6 4.66 11.75 9.55
CA LEU A 6 3.56 11.63 8.58
C LEU A 6 2.49 12.70 8.83
N LYS A 7 2.21 13.03 10.08
CA LYS A 7 1.26 14.11 10.40
C LYS A 7 1.76 15.47 9.93
N LYS A 8 3.07 15.72 10.07
CA LYS A 8 3.68 16.96 9.62
C LYS A 8 3.77 17.06 8.11
N LYS A 9 3.97 15.92 7.45
CA LYS A 9 4.10 15.83 5.99
C LYS A 9 3.18 14.75 5.46
N PRO A 10 1.86 14.98 5.51
CA PRO A 10 0.89 13.92 5.14
C PRO A 10 0.97 13.49 3.69
N SER A 11 1.63 14.27 2.84
CA SER A 11 1.81 13.93 1.44
C SER A 11 3.17 13.27 1.15
N ASP A 12 3.95 12.96 2.18
CA ASP A 12 5.25 12.30 1.99
C ASP A 12 5.04 10.81 1.70
N ILE A 13 5.02 10.49 0.43
CA ILE A 13 4.76 9.13 -0.04
C ILE A 13 5.86 8.15 0.38
N ASN A 14 7.09 8.63 0.54
CA ASN A 14 8.18 7.76 0.95
C ASN A 14 7.98 7.23 2.37
N LEU A 15 7.43 8.06 3.27
CA LEU A 15 7.08 7.62 4.62
C LEU A 15 5.94 6.62 4.60
N VAL A 16 4.94 6.84 3.76
CA VAL A 16 3.83 5.91 3.61
C VAL A 16 4.35 4.54 3.19
N ILE A 17 5.22 4.51 2.18
CA ILE A 17 5.80 3.26 1.67
C ILE A 17 6.64 2.58 2.75
N GLU A 18 7.42 3.35 3.50
CA GLU A 18 8.23 2.79 4.59
C GLU A 18 7.37 2.14 5.66
N ILE A 19 6.28 2.78 6.05
CA ILE A 19 5.35 2.22 7.03
C ILE A 19 4.68 0.96 6.47
N ALA A 20 4.30 0.99 5.19
CA ALA A 20 3.72 -0.17 4.53
C ALA A 20 4.69 -1.35 4.51
N ASP A 21 5.97 -1.09 4.23
CA ASP A 21 7.00 -2.13 4.28
C ASP A 21 7.11 -2.77 5.66
N LYS A 22 7.00 -1.98 6.71
CA LYS A 22 7.03 -2.48 8.08
C LYS A 22 5.83 -3.37 8.38
N HIS A 23 4.63 -2.94 7.98
CA HIS A 23 3.44 -3.76 8.13
C HIS A 23 3.57 -5.08 7.38
N PHE A 24 4.10 -5.02 6.17
CA PHE A 24 4.30 -6.21 5.35
C PHE A 24 5.27 -7.18 6.03
N ALA A 25 6.38 -6.67 6.55
CA ALA A 25 7.38 -7.49 7.24
C ALA A 25 6.81 -8.17 8.49
N MET A 26 5.84 -7.52 9.14
CA MET A 26 5.16 -8.05 10.31
C MET A 26 3.97 -8.93 9.96
N GLN A 27 3.75 -9.18 8.68
CA GLN A 27 2.63 -9.96 8.15
C GLN A 27 1.26 -9.31 8.40
N ASN A 28 1.24 -8.01 8.62
CA ASN A 28 0.00 -7.24 8.72
C ASN A 28 -0.42 -6.79 7.33
N TYR A 29 -0.76 -7.75 6.49
CA TYR A 29 -1.01 -7.50 5.07
C TYR A 29 -2.21 -6.59 4.83
N ASP A 30 -3.29 -6.78 5.59
CA ASP A 30 -4.46 -5.93 5.47
C ASP A 30 -4.14 -4.47 5.78
N ASP A 31 -3.43 -4.23 6.88
CA ASP A 31 -3.03 -2.87 7.27
C ASP A 31 -2.11 -2.24 6.22
N CYS A 32 -1.16 -3.05 5.71
CA CYS A 32 -0.24 -2.62 4.66
C CYS A 32 -1.01 -2.15 3.42
N MET A 33 -1.89 -3.00 2.93
CA MET A 33 -2.64 -2.71 1.70
C MET A 33 -3.61 -1.55 1.87
N ASN A 34 -4.30 -1.49 3.01
CA ASN A 34 -5.22 -0.39 3.27
C ASN A 34 -4.50 0.95 3.36
N LEU A 35 -3.32 0.97 3.99
CA LEU A 35 -2.51 2.18 4.05
C LEU A 35 -2.13 2.66 2.64
N LEU A 36 -1.72 1.75 1.79
CA LEU A 36 -1.37 2.08 0.41
C LEU A 36 -2.58 2.59 -0.36
N LEU A 37 -3.72 1.93 -0.25
CA LEU A 37 -4.95 2.35 -0.93
C LEU A 37 -5.41 3.72 -0.47
N ASP A 38 -5.34 4.00 0.83
CA ASP A 38 -5.74 5.29 1.38
C ASP A 38 -4.89 6.44 0.83
N ASN A 39 -3.65 6.15 0.46
CA ASN A 39 -2.72 7.14 -0.06
C ASN A 39 -2.57 7.09 -1.57
N TYR A 40 -3.35 6.24 -2.24
CA TYR A 40 -3.28 6.10 -3.69
C TYR A 40 -3.45 7.44 -4.44
N PRO A 41 -4.43 8.29 -4.08
CA PRO A 41 -4.61 9.55 -4.81
C PRO A 41 -3.42 10.51 -4.70
N LYS A 42 -2.59 10.36 -3.69
CA LYS A 42 -1.45 11.26 -3.47
C LYS A 42 -0.29 10.99 -4.41
N ASN A 43 -0.07 9.74 -4.77
CA ASN A 43 0.94 9.36 -5.74
C ASN A 43 0.58 8.00 -6.34
N LYS A 44 -0.25 8.05 -7.37
CA LYS A 44 -0.82 6.84 -7.98
C LYS A 44 0.24 5.87 -8.48
N ASP A 45 1.27 6.40 -9.14
CA ASP A 45 2.30 5.55 -9.75
C ASP A 45 3.09 4.78 -8.70
N LYS A 46 3.55 5.47 -7.65
CA LYS A 46 4.35 4.82 -6.61
C LYS A 46 3.54 3.81 -5.81
N ILE A 47 2.30 4.16 -5.46
CA ILE A 47 1.42 3.26 -4.72
C ILE A 47 1.12 2.02 -5.55
N LYS A 48 0.78 2.21 -6.82
CA LYS A 48 0.51 1.09 -7.73
C LYS A 48 1.72 0.16 -7.84
N GLU A 49 2.90 0.73 -8.06
CA GLU A 49 4.12 -0.05 -8.17
C GLU A 49 4.38 -0.88 -6.91
N LYS A 50 4.21 -0.24 -5.75
CA LYS A 50 4.46 -0.92 -4.48
C LYS A 50 3.47 -2.06 -4.25
N MET A 51 2.21 -1.84 -4.54
CA MET A 51 1.20 -2.88 -4.41
C MET A 51 1.48 -4.05 -5.34
N ILE A 52 1.86 -3.77 -6.59
CA ILE A 52 2.22 -4.82 -7.56
C ILE A 52 3.43 -5.62 -7.06
N GLU A 53 4.42 -4.94 -6.49
CA GLU A 53 5.58 -5.60 -5.89
C GLU A 53 5.15 -6.59 -4.80
N PHE A 54 4.28 -6.15 -3.89
CA PHE A 54 3.78 -7.02 -2.83
C PHE A 54 2.96 -8.18 -3.39
N PHE A 55 2.15 -7.92 -4.39
CA PHE A 55 1.38 -8.99 -5.06
C PHE A 55 2.31 -10.05 -5.64
N GLY A 56 3.42 -9.63 -6.23
CA GLY A 56 4.41 -10.56 -6.75
C GLY A 56 5.07 -11.41 -5.67
N ILE A 57 5.35 -10.81 -4.52
CA ILE A 57 5.93 -11.52 -3.38
C ILE A 57 4.95 -12.53 -2.80
N LEU A 58 3.69 -12.12 -2.63
CA LEU A 58 2.65 -12.98 -2.07
C LEU A 58 2.20 -14.08 -3.04
N GLY A 59 2.25 -13.80 -4.32
CA GLY A 59 1.82 -14.72 -5.37
C GLY A 59 0.37 -14.49 -5.78
N ASN A 60 0.06 -14.87 -7.03
CA ASN A 60 -1.25 -14.60 -7.62
C ASN A 60 -2.40 -15.35 -6.97
N SER A 61 -2.10 -16.48 -6.34
CA SER A 61 -3.13 -17.31 -5.68
C SER A 61 -3.35 -16.93 -4.23
N ASN A 62 -2.56 -15.99 -3.69
CA ASN A 62 -2.74 -15.54 -2.32
C ASN A 62 -4.04 -14.74 -2.19
N GLU A 63 -4.80 -15.03 -1.15
CA GLU A 63 -6.08 -14.37 -0.89
C GLU A 63 -5.93 -12.85 -0.81
N ILE A 64 -4.88 -12.37 -0.16
CA ILE A 64 -4.61 -10.93 -0.04
C ILE A 64 -4.40 -10.32 -1.42
N THR A 65 -3.64 -10.99 -2.28
CA THR A 65 -3.42 -10.53 -3.65
C THR A 65 -4.74 -10.40 -4.40
N ILE A 66 -5.59 -11.41 -4.32
CA ILE A 66 -6.87 -11.42 -5.02
C ILE A 66 -7.76 -10.28 -4.55
N ILE A 67 -7.91 -10.12 -3.23
CA ILE A 67 -8.77 -9.10 -2.64
C ILE A 67 -8.29 -7.69 -3.01
N TYR A 68 -7.02 -7.41 -2.78
CA TYR A 68 -6.52 -6.05 -2.93
C TYR A 68 -6.20 -5.67 -4.36
N ARG A 69 -5.92 -6.64 -5.21
CA ARG A 69 -5.81 -6.39 -6.65
C ARG A 69 -7.15 -5.90 -7.19
N LYS A 70 -8.24 -6.52 -6.75
CA LYS A 70 -9.58 -6.10 -7.13
C LYS A 70 -9.88 -4.68 -6.63
N LYS A 71 -9.54 -4.39 -5.38
CA LYS A 71 -9.74 -3.06 -4.80
C LYS A 71 -8.93 -2.00 -5.53
N LEU A 72 -7.68 -2.30 -5.86
CA LEU A 72 -6.83 -1.39 -6.61
C LEU A 72 -7.43 -1.12 -7.99
N SER A 73 -7.89 -2.15 -8.66
CA SER A 73 -8.53 -2.01 -9.97
C SER A 73 -9.75 -1.09 -9.91
N GLN A 74 -10.58 -1.26 -8.88
CA GLN A 74 -11.76 -0.42 -8.70
C GLN A 74 -11.39 1.05 -8.51
N ILE A 75 -10.35 1.30 -7.74
CA ILE A 75 -9.90 2.67 -7.46
C ILE A 75 -9.29 3.32 -8.71
N MET A 76 -8.60 2.52 -9.52
CA MET A 76 -7.98 3.01 -10.76
C MET A 76 -9.00 3.41 -11.81
N PHE A 77 -10.16 2.78 -11.81
CA PHE A 77 -11.21 3.01 -12.82
C PHE A 77 -12.39 3.80 -12.28
N SER A 78 -12.30 4.32 -11.08
CA SER A 78 -13.38 5.11 -10.50
C SER A 78 -13.27 6.58 -10.83
#